data_631c1f9e90bca257a7eeeacd762c2623
#
_entry.id   631c1f9e90bca257a7eeeacd762c2623
#
_cell.length_a   1.000
_cell.length_b   1.000
_cell.length_c   1.000
_cell.angle_alpha   90.00
_cell.angle_beta   90.00
_cell.angle_gamma   90.00
#
_symmetry.space_group_name_H-M   'P 1'
#
loop_
_entity.id
_entity.type
_entity.pdbx_description
1 polymer ?
#
loop_
_entity_poly.entity_id
_entity_poly.type
_entity_poly.pdbx_seq_one_letter_code
_entity_poly.pdbx_strand_id
1 'polypeptide(L)'
;MNSHRPFVIETVEGMTPLVSHVFKMMEYARTTTLDTVRHLSIEQLDHIHDEKSNSIGMLLAHMASVEVWYQAFTFEDRDWFHDEAEAAEWGDALQLNENAKKLAQGKTLEFYIENLSSIRQKTLEEFKKRDDTWLMEEKSFWKDEPANHYFMWFHVAEDEINHRGQIRWLRKRLPKIV
;
A
#
# COMPACT_ATOMS: atom_id res chain seq x y z
N MET A 1 -25.94 -9.94 3.56
CA MET A 1 -25.46 -8.54 3.65
C MET A 1 -24.34 -8.51 4.66
N ASN A 2 -23.08 -8.48 4.22
CA ASN A 2 -21.97 -8.31 5.16
C ASN A 2 -22.03 -6.89 5.71
N SER A 3 -22.43 -6.75 6.98
CA SER A 3 -22.37 -5.46 7.66
C SER A 3 -20.90 -5.03 7.69
N HIS A 4 -20.59 -3.88 7.11
CA HIS A 4 -19.25 -3.31 7.16
C HIS A 4 -18.84 -3.10 8.63
N ARG A 5 -17.90 -3.93 9.12
CA ARG A 5 -17.39 -3.93 10.51
C ARG A 5 -15.90 -3.63 10.52
N PRO A 6 -15.48 -2.39 10.24
CA PRO A 6 -14.08 -2.05 9.98
C PRO A 6 -13.16 -2.20 11.21
N PHE A 7 -13.74 -2.26 12.42
CA PHE A 7 -13.00 -2.39 13.68
C PHE A 7 -13.06 -3.79 14.27
N VAL A 8 -13.55 -4.78 13.51
CA VAL A 8 -13.62 -6.17 13.96
C VAL A 8 -12.73 -7.02 13.08
N ILE A 9 -11.70 -7.61 13.70
CA ILE A 9 -10.83 -8.58 13.05
C ILE A 9 -11.52 -9.94 13.20
N GLU A 10 -12.07 -10.44 12.12
CA GLU A 10 -12.85 -11.67 12.06
C GLU A 10 -12.51 -12.46 10.79
N THR A 11 -12.89 -13.72 10.74
CA THR A 11 -12.69 -14.55 9.56
C THR A 11 -13.50 -14.01 8.38
N VAL A 12 -12.87 -13.92 7.22
CA VAL A 12 -13.46 -13.51 5.95
C VAL A 12 -13.88 -14.76 5.18
N GLU A 13 -15.06 -14.72 4.57
CA GLU A 13 -15.53 -15.84 3.76
C GLU A 13 -14.53 -16.20 2.64
N GLY A 14 -14.18 -17.48 2.57
CA GLY A 14 -13.22 -18.00 1.60
C GLY A 14 -11.75 -17.86 2.01
N MET A 15 -11.46 -17.41 3.24
CA MET A 15 -10.10 -17.33 3.78
C MET A 15 -9.96 -18.09 5.08
N THR A 16 -8.74 -18.60 5.35
CA THR A 16 -8.39 -19.19 6.64
C THR A 16 -8.23 -18.11 7.73
N PRO A 17 -8.23 -18.47 9.01
CA PRO A 17 -8.25 -17.48 10.10
C PRO A 17 -7.09 -16.48 10.09
N LEU A 18 -5.83 -16.92 9.96
CA LEU A 18 -4.68 -16.00 10.01
C LEU A 18 -4.61 -15.12 8.75
N VAL A 19 -4.90 -15.69 7.57
CA VAL A 19 -4.99 -14.90 6.31
C VAL A 19 -6.08 -13.83 6.45
N SER A 20 -7.23 -14.18 7.03
CA SER A 20 -8.31 -13.22 7.29
C SER A 20 -7.88 -12.08 8.21
N HIS A 21 -7.14 -12.41 9.29
CA HIS A 21 -6.68 -11.39 10.25
C HIS A 21 -5.73 -10.38 9.59
N VAL A 22 -4.76 -10.85 8.82
CA VAL A 22 -3.85 -9.97 8.07
C VAL A 22 -4.64 -9.09 7.11
N PHE A 23 -5.54 -9.70 6.32
CA PHE A 23 -6.37 -8.94 5.38
C PHE A 23 -7.22 -7.87 6.07
N LYS A 24 -7.86 -8.19 7.20
CA LYS A 24 -8.66 -7.22 7.97
C LYS A 24 -7.82 -6.08 8.54
N MET A 25 -6.56 -6.33 8.94
CA MET A 25 -5.64 -5.26 9.37
C MET A 25 -5.26 -4.34 8.20
N MET A 26 -5.00 -4.90 7.02
CA MET A 26 -4.75 -4.14 5.79
C MET A 26 -5.97 -3.31 5.39
N GLU A 27 -7.19 -3.86 5.48
CA GLU A 27 -8.44 -3.15 5.21
C GLU A 27 -8.67 -1.97 6.16
N TYR A 28 -8.37 -2.14 7.45
CA TYR A 28 -8.41 -1.04 8.42
C TYR A 28 -7.39 0.06 8.07
N ALA A 29 -6.14 -0.31 7.74
CA ALA A 29 -5.12 0.65 7.32
C ALA A 29 -5.62 1.46 6.12
N ARG A 30 -6.09 0.78 5.06
CA ARG A 30 -6.61 1.40 3.83
C ARG A 30 -7.81 2.31 4.09
N THR A 31 -8.81 1.85 4.83
CA THR A 31 -9.99 2.66 5.17
C THR A 31 -9.59 3.98 5.83
N THR A 32 -8.70 3.91 6.81
CA THR A 32 -8.24 5.11 7.54
C THR A 32 -7.27 5.99 6.73
N THR A 33 -6.57 5.43 5.77
CA THR A 33 -5.76 6.20 4.79
C THR A 33 -6.67 6.97 3.85
N LEU A 34 -7.67 6.31 3.26
CA LEU A 34 -8.65 6.95 2.37
C LEU A 34 -9.44 8.06 3.08
N ASP A 35 -9.85 7.85 4.34
CA ASP A 35 -10.45 8.89 5.16
C ASP A 35 -9.51 10.09 5.37
N THR A 36 -8.22 9.81 5.50
CA THR A 36 -7.21 10.85 5.71
C THR A 36 -7.00 11.71 4.46
N VAL A 37 -7.16 11.17 3.25
CA VAL A 37 -6.93 11.92 2.00
C VAL A 37 -8.22 12.47 1.36
N ARG A 38 -9.38 12.21 1.97
CA ARG A 38 -10.68 12.64 1.45
C ARG A 38 -10.69 14.14 1.09
N HIS A 39 -11.19 14.44 -0.10
CA HIS A 39 -11.39 15.79 -0.62
C HIS A 39 -10.11 16.61 -0.87
N LEU A 40 -8.95 15.96 -1.03
CA LEU A 40 -7.75 16.70 -1.42
C LEU A 40 -7.80 17.04 -2.91
N SER A 41 -7.43 18.30 -3.23
CA SER A 41 -7.26 18.73 -4.61
C SER A 41 -5.92 18.26 -5.19
N ILE A 42 -5.74 18.35 -6.50
CA ILE A 42 -4.47 18.02 -7.18
C ILE A 42 -3.33 18.85 -6.59
N GLU A 43 -3.53 20.16 -6.38
CA GLU A 43 -2.52 21.05 -5.81
C GLU A 43 -2.11 20.61 -4.39
N GLN A 44 -3.06 20.07 -3.62
CA GLN A 44 -2.81 19.55 -2.28
C GLN A 44 -2.08 18.20 -2.31
N LEU A 45 -2.41 17.35 -3.29
CA LEU A 45 -1.73 16.07 -3.51
C LEU A 45 -0.29 16.26 -3.98
N ASP A 46 -0.04 17.29 -4.80
CA ASP A 46 1.27 17.61 -5.36
C ASP A 46 2.15 18.46 -4.43
N HIS A 47 1.57 19.02 -3.36
CA HIS A 47 2.29 19.95 -2.49
C HIS A 47 3.52 19.30 -1.85
N ILE A 48 4.68 19.92 -2.04
CA ILE A 48 5.94 19.60 -1.40
C ILE A 48 6.16 20.61 -0.28
N HIS A 49 6.22 20.15 0.95
CA HIS A 49 6.36 21.02 2.11
C HIS A 49 7.76 21.64 2.22
N ASP A 50 8.79 20.86 1.96
CA ASP A 50 10.20 21.27 1.91
C ASP A 50 10.96 20.35 0.93
N GLU A 51 12.24 20.66 0.68
CA GLU A 51 13.08 19.94 -0.30
C GLU A 51 13.24 18.44 -0.03
N LYS A 52 13.02 17.99 1.21
CA LYS A 52 13.18 16.60 1.64
C LYS A 52 11.85 15.86 1.81
N SER A 53 10.75 16.58 1.68
CA SER A 53 9.41 16.00 1.87
C SER A 53 8.91 15.32 0.63
N ASN A 54 8.22 14.20 0.80
CA ASN A 54 7.38 13.62 -0.24
C ASN A 54 6.04 14.36 -0.31
N SER A 55 5.43 14.40 -1.49
CA SER A 55 4.04 14.85 -1.61
C SER A 55 3.08 13.74 -1.15
N ILE A 56 1.82 14.11 -0.89
CA ILE A 56 0.79 13.11 -0.55
C ILE A 56 0.57 12.16 -1.72
N GLY A 57 0.58 12.65 -2.97
CA GLY A 57 0.48 11.81 -4.16
C GLY A 57 1.62 10.80 -4.28
N MET A 58 2.86 11.20 -3.98
CA MET A 58 4.01 10.28 -3.94
C MET A 58 3.80 9.16 -2.91
N LEU A 59 3.32 9.50 -1.71
CA LEU A 59 3.07 8.50 -0.65
C LEU A 59 1.95 7.53 -1.02
N LEU A 60 0.90 7.99 -1.69
CA LEU A 60 -0.17 7.10 -2.19
C LEU A 60 0.33 6.16 -3.29
N ALA A 61 1.15 6.66 -4.22
CA ALA A 61 1.78 5.83 -5.24
C ALA A 61 2.76 4.81 -4.62
N HIS A 62 3.51 5.21 -3.59
CA HIS A 62 4.41 4.32 -2.87
C HIS A 62 3.65 3.16 -2.20
N MET A 63 2.57 3.43 -1.47
CA MET A 63 1.74 2.39 -0.87
C MET A 63 1.22 1.38 -1.92
N ALA A 64 0.84 1.85 -3.10
CA ALA A 64 0.42 1.00 -4.22
C ALA A 64 1.59 0.11 -4.69
N SER A 65 2.75 0.72 -4.91
CA SER A 65 3.97 0.03 -5.36
C SER A 65 4.47 -1.01 -4.35
N VAL A 66 4.42 -0.72 -3.05
CA VAL A 66 4.77 -1.67 -1.99
C VAL A 66 3.87 -2.92 -2.08
N GLU A 67 2.55 -2.74 -2.18
CA GLU A 67 1.62 -3.87 -2.27
C GLU A 67 1.84 -4.69 -3.55
N VAL A 68 2.11 -4.04 -4.71
CA VAL A 68 2.45 -4.73 -5.98
C VAL A 68 3.73 -5.55 -5.84
N TRP A 69 4.76 -4.99 -5.20
CA TRP A 69 6.01 -5.71 -4.99
C TRP A 69 5.79 -6.98 -4.14
N TYR A 70 5.04 -6.87 -3.04
CA TYR A 70 4.73 -8.04 -2.21
C TYR A 70 3.85 -9.07 -2.92
N GLN A 71 2.95 -8.66 -3.83
CA GLN A 71 2.21 -9.59 -4.68
C GLN A 71 3.16 -10.42 -5.55
N ALA A 72 4.07 -9.77 -6.27
CA ALA A 72 5.04 -10.46 -7.12
C ALA A 72 5.95 -11.38 -6.28
N PHE A 73 6.46 -10.88 -5.17
CA PHE A 73 7.43 -11.59 -4.34
C PHE A 73 6.83 -12.80 -3.60
N THR A 74 5.58 -12.69 -3.12
CA THR A 74 4.96 -13.73 -2.28
C THR A 74 3.99 -14.63 -3.05
N PHE A 75 3.26 -14.11 -4.04
CA PHE A 75 2.30 -14.91 -4.80
C PHE A 75 2.88 -15.55 -6.05
N GLU A 76 3.84 -14.86 -6.69
CA GLU A 76 4.40 -15.25 -7.99
C GLU A 76 5.84 -15.78 -7.87
N ASP A 77 6.42 -15.75 -6.65
CA ASP A 77 7.80 -16.14 -6.37
C ASP A 77 8.82 -15.39 -7.24
N ARG A 78 8.58 -14.11 -7.45
CA ARG A 78 9.28 -13.27 -8.41
C ARG A 78 9.73 -11.97 -7.77
N ASP A 79 11.01 -11.65 -7.89
CA ASP A 79 11.54 -10.33 -7.56
C ASP A 79 11.52 -9.45 -8.81
N TRP A 80 10.52 -8.57 -8.93
CA TRP A 80 10.32 -7.75 -10.10
C TRP A 80 11.35 -6.61 -10.28
N PHE A 81 12.23 -6.37 -9.35
CA PHE A 81 13.39 -5.50 -9.59
C PHE A 81 14.26 -5.99 -10.76
N HIS A 82 14.14 -7.26 -11.13
CA HIS A 82 14.80 -7.84 -12.29
C HIS A 82 13.96 -7.78 -13.58
N ASP A 83 12.72 -7.26 -13.51
CA ASP A 83 11.86 -7.00 -14.67
C ASP A 83 11.91 -5.50 -15.01
N GLU A 84 12.53 -5.16 -16.16
CA GLU A 84 12.73 -3.75 -16.54
C GLU A 84 11.41 -2.99 -16.72
N ALA A 85 10.35 -3.64 -17.19
CA ALA A 85 9.05 -2.99 -17.42
C ALA A 85 8.35 -2.67 -16.09
N GLU A 86 8.29 -3.63 -15.16
CA GLU A 86 7.70 -3.41 -13.85
C GLU A 86 8.54 -2.47 -12.98
N ALA A 87 9.87 -2.58 -13.06
CA ALA A 87 10.76 -1.65 -12.38
C ALA A 87 10.59 -0.21 -12.90
N ALA A 88 10.34 -0.03 -14.20
CA ALA A 88 10.05 1.28 -14.79
C ALA A 88 8.67 1.81 -14.37
N GLU A 89 7.67 0.95 -14.19
CA GLU A 89 6.33 1.35 -13.78
C GLU A 89 6.24 1.67 -12.28
N TRP A 90 6.83 0.84 -11.43
CA TRP A 90 6.63 0.86 -9.97
C TRP A 90 7.87 1.23 -9.17
N GLY A 91 9.07 1.02 -9.70
CA GLY A 91 10.32 1.14 -8.96
C GLY A 91 10.60 2.55 -8.43
N ASP A 92 10.32 3.58 -9.22
CA ASP A 92 10.49 4.97 -8.79
C ASP A 92 9.56 5.31 -7.63
N ALA A 93 8.29 4.88 -7.71
CA ALA A 93 7.31 5.08 -6.64
C ALA A 93 7.70 4.30 -5.37
N LEU A 94 8.20 3.07 -5.51
CA LEU A 94 8.67 2.26 -4.39
C LEU A 94 9.85 2.93 -3.66
N GLN A 95 10.76 3.56 -4.38
CA GLN A 95 11.95 4.21 -3.82
C GLN A 95 11.71 5.65 -3.38
N LEU A 96 10.55 6.24 -3.66
CA LEU A 96 10.23 7.66 -3.39
C LEU A 96 11.32 8.62 -3.90
N ASN A 97 11.89 8.32 -5.05
CA ASN A 97 12.98 9.09 -5.64
C ASN A 97 12.48 10.33 -6.43
N GLU A 98 13.39 11.10 -7.05
CA GLU A 98 13.06 12.30 -7.82
C GLU A 98 12.14 12.03 -9.04
N ASN A 99 12.18 10.83 -9.62
CA ASN A 99 11.27 10.47 -10.70
C ASN A 99 9.85 10.21 -10.16
N ALA A 100 9.71 9.60 -8.96
CA ALA A 100 8.41 9.44 -8.31
C ALA A 100 7.67 10.77 -8.18
N LYS A 101 8.39 11.85 -7.89
CA LYS A 101 7.83 13.20 -7.82
C LYS A 101 7.21 13.65 -9.15
N LYS A 102 7.88 13.38 -10.26
CA LYS A 102 7.39 13.72 -11.61
C LYS A 102 6.19 12.85 -12.00
N LEU A 103 6.24 11.56 -11.68
CA LEU A 103 5.18 10.60 -12.00
C LEU A 103 3.89 10.85 -11.20
N ALA A 104 4.02 11.30 -9.96
CA ALA A 104 2.89 11.61 -9.09
C ALA A 104 2.22 12.95 -9.45
N GLN A 105 2.91 13.86 -10.14
CA GLN A 105 2.42 15.21 -10.39
C GLN A 105 1.19 15.25 -11.31
N GLY A 106 0.20 16.06 -10.97
CA GLY A 106 -1.00 16.32 -11.78
C GLY A 106 -2.03 15.20 -11.75
N LYS A 107 -1.88 14.20 -10.88
CA LYS A 107 -2.84 13.11 -10.74
C LYS A 107 -3.98 13.49 -9.80
N THR A 108 -5.19 13.06 -10.13
CA THR A 108 -6.37 13.27 -9.28
C THR A 108 -6.39 12.31 -8.09
N LEU A 109 -7.17 12.62 -7.08
CA LEU A 109 -7.37 11.69 -5.95
C LEU A 109 -8.01 10.38 -6.41
N GLU A 110 -8.94 10.45 -7.35
CA GLU A 110 -9.61 9.29 -7.94
C GLU A 110 -8.62 8.33 -8.58
N PHE A 111 -7.63 8.84 -9.33
CA PHE A 111 -6.56 8.03 -9.91
C PHE A 111 -5.85 7.16 -8.85
N TYR A 112 -5.48 7.74 -7.71
CA TYR A 112 -4.82 6.98 -6.64
C TYR A 112 -5.76 5.99 -5.98
N ILE A 113 -7.02 6.37 -5.74
CA ILE A 113 -8.03 5.48 -5.12
C ILE A 113 -8.30 4.27 -6.02
N GLU A 114 -8.44 4.47 -7.32
CA GLU A 114 -8.66 3.40 -8.30
C GLU A 114 -7.47 2.42 -8.33
N ASN A 115 -6.24 2.93 -8.40
CA ASN A 115 -5.04 2.11 -8.36
C ASN A 115 -4.96 1.29 -7.07
N LEU A 116 -5.07 1.95 -5.92
CA LEU A 116 -5.04 1.29 -4.62
C LEU A 116 -6.14 0.24 -4.47
N SER A 117 -7.33 0.48 -5.04
CA SER A 117 -8.46 -0.44 -4.98
C SER A 117 -8.26 -1.65 -5.89
N SER A 118 -7.78 -1.45 -7.12
CA SER A 118 -7.54 -2.55 -8.07
C SER A 118 -6.43 -3.49 -7.57
N ILE A 119 -5.36 -2.93 -7.02
CA ILE A 119 -4.25 -3.70 -6.43
C ILE A 119 -4.74 -4.52 -5.23
N ARG A 120 -5.50 -3.91 -4.32
CA ARG A 120 -6.07 -4.60 -3.16
C ARG A 120 -7.05 -5.70 -3.56
N GLN A 121 -7.81 -5.52 -4.64
CA GLN A 121 -8.69 -6.55 -5.17
C GLN A 121 -7.90 -7.79 -5.62
N LYS A 122 -6.75 -7.60 -6.30
CA LYS A 122 -5.85 -8.71 -6.65
C LYS A 122 -5.33 -9.42 -5.39
N THR A 123 -4.91 -8.67 -4.37
CA THR A 123 -4.48 -9.25 -3.08
C THR A 123 -5.59 -10.09 -2.44
N LEU A 124 -6.82 -9.59 -2.42
CA LEU A 124 -7.99 -10.32 -1.89
C LEU A 124 -8.23 -11.64 -2.62
N GLU A 125 -8.17 -11.63 -3.94
CA GLU A 125 -8.36 -12.83 -4.77
C GLU A 125 -7.25 -13.87 -4.55
N GLU A 126 -6.01 -13.42 -4.41
CA GLU A 126 -4.87 -14.30 -4.14
C GLU A 126 -4.89 -14.87 -2.71
N PHE A 127 -5.29 -14.09 -1.71
CA PHE A 127 -5.45 -14.56 -0.34
C PHE A 127 -6.51 -15.67 -0.20
N LYS A 128 -7.58 -15.63 -0.99
CA LYS A 128 -8.58 -16.71 -1.04
C LYS A 128 -8.06 -18.06 -1.57
N LYS A 129 -6.92 -18.04 -2.27
CA LYS A 129 -6.25 -19.23 -2.80
C LYS A 129 -5.19 -19.78 -1.85
N ARG A 130 -4.95 -19.12 -0.72
CA ARG A 130 -3.87 -19.39 0.23
C ARG A 130 -4.42 -19.74 1.60
N ASP A 131 -3.64 -20.45 2.40
CA ASP A 131 -4.01 -20.85 3.74
C ASP A 131 -3.00 -20.38 4.80
N ASP A 132 -3.28 -20.70 6.06
CA ASP A 132 -2.42 -20.33 7.18
C ASP A 132 -1.05 -21.01 7.11
N THR A 133 -0.93 -22.18 6.44
CA THR A 133 0.36 -22.86 6.23
C THR A 133 1.24 -22.04 5.30
N TRP A 134 0.71 -21.63 4.15
CA TRP A 134 1.41 -20.72 3.24
C TRP A 134 1.82 -19.41 3.94
N LEU A 135 0.97 -18.86 4.79
CA LEU A 135 1.26 -17.62 5.49
C LEU A 135 2.48 -17.74 6.41
N MET A 136 2.74 -18.95 6.94
CA MET A 136 3.87 -19.24 7.82
C MET A 136 5.14 -19.70 7.08
N GLU A 137 5.10 -19.89 5.77
CA GLU A 137 6.28 -20.24 4.98
C GLU A 137 7.30 -19.12 4.99
N GLU A 138 8.58 -19.49 5.22
CA GLU A 138 9.70 -18.57 5.28
C GLU A 138 10.42 -18.47 3.92
N LYS A 139 10.88 -17.25 3.62
CA LYS A 139 11.77 -16.96 2.48
C LYS A 139 12.93 -16.10 2.94
N SER A 140 14.04 -16.13 2.20
CA SER A 140 15.09 -15.12 2.35
C SER A 140 14.51 -13.74 2.04
N PHE A 141 14.77 -12.79 2.92
CA PHE A 141 14.24 -11.44 2.86
C PHE A 141 15.37 -10.42 3.05
N TRP A 142 15.13 -9.27 3.66
CA TRP A 142 16.14 -8.23 3.80
C TRP A 142 17.42 -8.75 4.44
N LYS A 143 18.57 -8.52 3.78
CA LYS A 143 19.89 -8.94 4.22
C LYS A 143 20.01 -10.45 4.47
N ASP A 144 19.28 -11.23 3.68
CA ASP A 144 19.22 -12.70 3.77
C ASP A 144 18.69 -13.24 5.10
N GLU A 145 18.00 -12.41 5.89
CA GLU A 145 17.30 -12.89 7.09
C GLU A 145 15.98 -13.59 6.69
N PRO A 146 15.60 -14.66 7.41
CA PRO A 146 14.34 -15.32 7.12
C PRO A 146 13.14 -14.44 7.54
N ALA A 147 12.15 -14.36 6.68
CA ALA A 147 10.85 -13.78 7.01
C ALA A 147 9.74 -14.65 6.44
N ASN A 148 8.66 -14.85 7.18
CA ASN A 148 7.49 -15.55 6.65
C ASN A 148 6.56 -14.57 5.93
N HIS A 149 5.63 -15.12 5.13
CA HIS A 149 4.65 -14.30 4.43
C HIS A 149 3.76 -13.52 5.40
N TYR A 150 3.56 -14.00 6.63
CA TYR A 150 2.82 -13.26 7.67
C TYR A 150 3.49 -11.92 7.98
N PHE A 151 4.80 -11.92 8.24
CA PHE A 151 5.57 -10.68 8.46
C PHE A 151 5.51 -9.77 7.24
N MET A 152 5.68 -10.34 6.03
CA MET A 152 5.68 -9.56 4.79
C MET A 152 4.36 -8.81 4.58
N TRP A 153 3.22 -9.49 4.77
CA TRP A 153 1.91 -8.86 4.63
C TRP A 153 1.51 -7.99 5.83
N PHE A 154 2.03 -8.26 7.02
CA PHE A 154 1.98 -7.31 8.13
C PHE A 154 2.73 -6.02 7.78
N HIS A 155 3.91 -6.12 7.16
CA HIS A 155 4.71 -4.97 6.76
C HIS A 155 3.97 -4.09 5.73
N VAL A 156 3.20 -4.66 4.81
CA VAL A 156 2.33 -3.87 3.89
C VAL A 156 1.35 -3.00 4.67
N ALA A 157 0.73 -3.54 5.72
CA ALA A 157 -0.19 -2.79 6.58
C ALA A 157 0.55 -1.73 7.42
N GLU A 158 1.70 -2.08 7.96
CA GLU A 158 2.55 -1.22 8.79
C GLU A 158 3.10 -0.05 8.01
N ASP A 159 3.58 -0.29 6.78
CA ASP A 159 4.04 0.74 5.85
C ASP A 159 2.94 1.75 5.54
N GLU A 160 1.74 1.27 5.20
CA GLU A 160 0.58 2.15 4.96
C GLU A 160 0.22 2.99 6.19
N ILE A 161 0.30 2.41 7.41
CA ILE A 161 0.07 3.14 8.67
C ILE A 161 1.12 4.22 8.89
N ASN A 162 2.40 3.92 8.63
CA ASN A 162 3.50 4.87 8.76
C ASN A 162 3.36 6.04 7.79
N HIS A 163 3.10 5.77 6.53
CA HIS A 163 2.90 6.81 5.51
C HIS A 163 1.61 7.59 5.72
N ARG A 164 0.54 6.99 6.20
CA ARG A 164 -0.66 7.70 6.67
C ARG A 164 -0.33 8.72 7.77
N GLY A 165 0.59 8.37 8.67
CA GLY A 165 1.09 9.31 9.68
C GLY A 165 1.76 10.53 9.04
N GLN A 166 2.60 10.32 8.02
CA GLN A 166 3.23 11.40 7.25
C GLN A 166 2.18 12.24 6.50
N ILE A 167 1.20 11.61 5.86
CA ILE A 167 0.07 12.31 5.19
C ILE A 167 -0.67 13.22 6.17
N ARG A 168 -0.98 12.73 7.38
CA ARG A 168 -1.65 13.54 8.43
C ARG A 168 -0.81 14.73 8.87
N TRP A 169 0.51 14.57 8.90
CA TRP A 169 1.43 15.65 9.21
C TRP A 169 1.47 16.68 8.09
N LEU A 170 1.55 16.24 6.82
CA LEU A 170 1.51 17.10 5.62
C LEU A 170 0.20 17.87 5.52
N ARG A 171 -0.95 17.19 5.71
CA ARG A 171 -2.28 17.85 5.66
C ARG A 171 -2.41 19.07 6.56
N LYS A 172 -1.80 19.04 7.73
CA LYS A 172 -1.80 20.20 8.65
C LYS A 172 -0.97 21.38 8.15
N ARG A 173 -0.16 21.17 7.12
CA ARG A 173 0.79 22.12 6.55
C ARG A 173 0.48 22.52 5.11
N LEU A 174 -0.59 21.99 4.57
CA LEU A 174 -1.08 22.37 3.24
C LEU A 174 -1.40 23.87 3.21
N PRO A 175 -1.14 24.56 2.09
CA PRO A 175 -1.57 25.93 1.90
C PRO A 175 -3.10 26.00 2.01
N LYS A 176 -3.59 27.08 2.62
CA LYS A 176 -5.03 27.35 2.62
C LYS A 176 -5.44 27.69 1.20
N ILE A 177 -6.37 26.91 0.65
CA ILE A 177 -7.00 27.25 -0.63
C ILE A 177 -7.90 28.47 -0.33
N VAL A 178 -7.58 29.58 -0.98
CA VAL A 178 -8.36 30.84 -0.87
C VAL A 178 -9.61 30.74 -1.72
#